data_f0e4867a983047d859d2b94826bf7d81
#
_entry.id   f0e4867a983047d859d2b94826bf7d81
#
_cell.length_a   1.000
_cell.length_b   1.000
_cell.length_c   1.000
_cell.angle_alpha   90.00
_cell.angle_beta   90.00
_cell.angle_gamma   90.00
#
_symmetry.space_group_name_H-M   'P 1'
#
loop_
_entity.id
_entity.type
_entity.pdbx_description
1 polymer ?
#
loop_
_entity_poly.entity_id
_entity_poly.type
_entity_poly.pdbx_seq_one_letter_code
_entity_poly.pdbx_strand_id
1 'polypeptide(L)'
;DIFNLKHVKSFAERRNADYVAKRKNCKDFDKYEDLFKQVHADIVTNQRKIISFDEKKNLSAGNFYVLNGVMLYLEKIDILDKKVDLPSGDRIRAEGRTRCIFENGTESDMLYRSLVKALNLNGRSITKNEQQVEKIFEEDVNEEDVASGFIYILKSKSENEEIRSINNLYKIGYSNI
;
A
#
# COMPACT_ATOMS: atom_id res chain seq x y z
N ASP A 1 -12.13 42.99 -16.75
CA ASP A 1 -11.36 41.87 -17.27
C ASP A 1 -12.01 40.58 -16.77
N ILE A 2 -12.73 39.88 -17.67
CA ILE A 2 -13.49 38.65 -17.35
C ILE A 2 -12.61 37.48 -16.90
N PHE A 3 -11.29 37.57 -17.05
CA PHE A 3 -10.36 36.55 -16.63
C PHE A 3 -9.78 36.78 -15.23
N ASN A 4 -10.11 37.89 -14.55
CA ASN A 4 -9.63 38.17 -13.20
C ASN A 4 -10.71 37.79 -12.16
N LEU A 5 -10.87 36.47 -11.97
CA LEU A 5 -11.84 35.90 -11.03
C LEU A 5 -11.31 36.05 -9.60
N LYS A 6 -11.75 37.07 -8.87
CA LYS A 6 -11.28 37.39 -7.50
C LYS A 6 -11.57 36.31 -6.44
N HIS A 7 -12.37 35.30 -6.74
CA HIS A 7 -12.80 34.28 -5.79
C HIS A 7 -12.39 32.84 -6.18
N VAL A 8 -11.63 32.67 -7.26
CA VAL A 8 -11.15 31.35 -7.68
C VAL A 8 -9.72 31.15 -7.17
N LYS A 9 -9.54 30.21 -6.26
CA LYS A 9 -8.21 29.82 -5.79
C LYS A 9 -7.37 29.36 -6.98
N SER A 10 -6.10 29.74 -6.98
CA SER A 10 -5.13 29.29 -8.00
C SER A 10 -5.06 27.77 -8.07
N PHE A 11 -4.61 27.22 -9.18
CA PHE A 11 -4.44 25.76 -9.32
C PHE A 11 -3.50 25.18 -8.26
N ALA A 12 -2.45 25.91 -7.88
CA ALA A 12 -1.52 25.54 -6.81
C ALA A 12 -2.21 25.54 -5.43
N GLU A 13 -3.04 26.56 -5.12
CA GLU A 13 -3.80 26.62 -3.85
C GLU A 13 -4.87 25.54 -3.76
N ARG A 14 -5.58 25.23 -4.86
CA ARG A 14 -6.51 24.09 -4.91
C ARG A 14 -5.81 22.77 -4.71
N ARG A 15 -4.62 22.62 -5.27
CA ARG A 15 -3.79 21.42 -5.12
C ARG A 15 -3.33 21.24 -3.69
N ASN A 16 -2.92 22.32 -3.01
CA ASN A 16 -2.51 22.29 -1.60
C ASN A 16 -3.68 21.98 -0.66
N ALA A 17 -4.88 22.49 -0.92
CA ALA A 17 -6.06 22.23 -0.11
C ALA A 17 -6.48 20.74 -0.11
N ASP A 18 -6.26 20.02 -1.20
CA ASP A 18 -6.55 18.58 -1.31
C ASP A 18 -5.58 17.68 -0.53
N TYR A 19 -4.43 18.20 -0.10
CA TYR A 19 -3.39 17.44 0.60
C TYR A 19 -3.33 17.66 2.11
N VAL A 20 -4.02 18.68 2.62
CA VAL A 20 -4.10 18.93 4.06
C VAL A 20 -5.21 18.09 4.66
N ALA A 21 -4.95 16.81 4.82
CA ALA A 21 -5.77 15.98 5.69
C ALA A 21 -5.71 16.57 7.10
N LYS A 22 -6.88 16.90 7.69
CA LYS A 22 -6.95 17.30 9.08
C LYS A 22 -6.50 16.13 9.94
N ARG A 23 -5.41 16.31 10.68
CA ARG A 23 -4.93 15.35 11.66
C ARG A 23 -5.42 15.78 13.04
N LYS A 24 -5.79 14.82 13.85
CA LYS A 24 -6.18 14.99 15.25
C LYS A 24 -5.38 14.00 16.10
N ASN A 25 -5.27 14.24 17.40
CA ASN A 25 -4.62 13.30 18.30
C ASN A 25 -5.36 11.97 18.29
N CYS A 26 -4.62 10.87 18.14
CA CYS A 26 -5.13 9.51 18.25
C CYS A 26 -5.28 9.17 19.73
N LYS A 27 -6.52 9.01 20.23
CA LYS A 27 -6.79 8.77 21.64
C LYS A 27 -6.38 7.38 22.12
N ASP A 28 -6.33 6.44 21.21
CA ASP A 28 -6.00 5.03 21.43
C ASP A 28 -4.65 4.65 20.81
N PHE A 29 -3.72 5.62 20.72
CA PHE A 29 -2.41 5.44 20.09
C PHE A 29 -1.57 4.34 20.74
N ASP A 30 -1.71 4.14 22.05
CA ASP A 30 -1.00 3.10 22.80
C ASP A 30 -1.15 1.70 22.19
N LYS A 31 -2.27 1.44 21.49
CA LYS A 31 -2.51 0.17 20.79
C LYS A 31 -1.62 -0.01 19.54
N TYR A 32 -1.12 1.07 18.99
CA TYR A 32 -0.37 1.10 17.72
C TYR A 32 1.11 1.37 17.91
N GLU A 33 1.52 1.90 19.06
CA GLU A 33 2.90 2.30 19.32
C GLU A 33 3.87 1.14 19.12
N ASP A 34 3.56 -0.03 19.68
CA ASP A 34 4.41 -1.21 19.56
C ASP A 34 4.46 -1.77 18.12
N LEU A 35 3.34 -1.63 17.36
CA LEU A 35 3.33 -1.99 15.94
C LEU A 35 4.30 -1.11 15.13
N PHE A 36 4.34 0.20 15.39
CA PHE A 36 5.29 1.09 14.73
C PHE A 36 6.73 0.75 15.10
N LYS A 37 7.02 0.50 16.39
CA LYS A 37 8.35 0.08 16.85
C LYS A 37 8.80 -1.20 16.16
N GLN A 38 7.89 -2.19 16.05
CA GLN A 38 8.17 -3.44 15.38
C GLN A 38 8.50 -3.23 13.90
N VAL A 39 7.70 -2.44 13.19
CA VAL A 39 7.93 -2.16 11.75
C VAL A 39 9.26 -1.42 11.54
N HIS A 40 9.63 -0.49 12.41
CA HIS A 40 10.95 0.15 12.37
C HIS A 40 12.08 -0.88 12.56
N ALA A 41 11.96 -1.78 13.53
CA ALA A 41 12.94 -2.84 13.75
C ALA A 41 13.04 -3.78 12.53
N ASP A 42 11.91 -4.17 11.95
CA ASP A 42 11.84 -5.00 10.75
C ASP A 42 12.51 -4.34 9.54
N ILE A 43 12.36 -3.02 9.39
CA ILE A 43 13.04 -2.27 8.31
C ILE A 43 14.55 -2.25 8.54
N VAL A 44 15.00 -1.98 9.76
CA VAL A 44 16.43 -1.95 10.12
C VAL A 44 17.08 -3.33 9.90
N THR A 45 16.37 -4.41 10.20
CA THR A 45 16.83 -5.79 10.01
C THR A 45 16.62 -6.34 8.60
N ASN A 46 16.14 -5.51 7.65
CA ASN A 46 15.79 -5.88 6.27
C ASN A 46 14.70 -6.95 6.14
N GLN A 47 13.91 -7.20 7.17
CA GLN A 47 12.74 -8.09 7.12
C GLN A 47 11.56 -7.42 6.37
N ARG A 48 11.52 -6.10 6.35
CA ARG A 48 10.61 -5.30 5.53
C ARG A 48 11.39 -4.32 4.68
N LYS A 49 10.85 -4.00 3.51
CA LYS A 49 11.45 -3.06 2.55
C LYS A 49 10.50 -1.91 2.27
N ILE A 50 11.06 -0.73 2.05
CA ILE A 50 10.31 0.43 1.58
C ILE A 50 10.36 0.42 0.05
N ILE A 51 9.19 0.32 -0.58
CA ILE A 51 9.04 0.21 -2.03
C ILE A 51 8.15 1.33 -2.59
N SER A 52 8.15 1.49 -3.91
CA SER A 52 7.24 2.42 -4.57
C SER A 52 5.79 2.05 -4.30
N PHE A 53 4.94 3.06 -4.09
CA PHE A 53 3.51 2.86 -3.94
C PHE A 53 2.87 2.49 -5.28
N ASP A 54 1.98 1.49 -5.25
CA ASP A 54 1.11 1.10 -6.35
C ASP A 54 -0.28 0.80 -5.77
N GLU A 55 -1.29 1.58 -6.15
CA GLU A 55 -2.65 1.45 -5.61
C GLU A 55 -3.23 0.05 -5.78
N LYS A 56 -3.01 -0.56 -6.93
CA LYS A 56 -3.59 -1.87 -7.25
C LYS A 56 -2.95 -3.04 -6.52
N LYS A 57 -1.67 -2.90 -6.19
CA LYS A 57 -0.87 -3.98 -5.59
C LYS A 57 -0.73 -3.85 -4.08
N ASN A 58 -0.60 -2.61 -3.61
CA ASN A 58 -0.09 -2.38 -2.26
C ASN A 58 -1.10 -1.73 -1.32
N LEU A 59 -2.23 -1.15 -1.83
CA LEU A 59 -3.16 -0.44 -0.98
C LEU A 59 -4.19 -1.39 -0.36
N SER A 60 -4.00 -1.67 0.92
CA SER A 60 -4.97 -2.42 1.72
C SER A 60 -4.94 -2.01 3.19
N ALA A 61 -6.03 -2.23 3.90
CA ALA A 61 -6.06 -2.12 5.36
C ALA A 61 -5.08 -3.10 6.01
N GLY A 62 -4.53 -2.73 7.16
CA GLY A 62 -3.52 -3.51 7.86
C GLY A 62 -2.09 -3.29 7.36
N ASN A 63 -1.88 -2.51 6.32
CA ASN A 63 -0.56 -2.21 5.77
C ASN A 63 0.00 -0.88 6.27
N PHE A 64 1.33 -0.79 6.17
CA PHE A 64 2.09 0.41 6.53
C PHE A 64 2.60 1.13 5.28
N TYR A 65 2.63 2.45 5.38
CA TYR A 65 3.09 3.36 4.33
C TYR A 65 3.97 4.43 4.93
N VAL A 66 4.76 5.10 4.09
CA VAL A 66 5.45 6.34 4.45
C VAL A 66 4.83 7.46 3.62
N LEU A 67 4.36 8.50 4.28
CA LEU A 67 3.76 9.67 3.64
C LEU A 67 4.44 10.94 4.14
N ASN A 68 5.11 11.67 3.25
CA ASN A 68 5.90 12.86 3.59
C ASN A 68 6.92 12.61 4.72
N GLY A 69 7.56 11.45 4.73
CA GLY A 69 8.58 11.08 5.72
C GLY A 69 8.03 10.58 7.06
N VAL A 70 6.71 10.47 7.23
CA VAL A 70 6.08 9.96 8.46
C VAL A 70 5.45 8.60 8.17
N MET A 71 5.69 7.62 9.04
CA MET A 71 5.05 6.31 8.91
C MET A 71 3.56 6.40 9.21
N LEU A 72 2.78 5.69 8.42
CA LEU A 72 1.33 5.64 8.43
C LEU A 72 0.88 4.19 8.47
N TYR A 73 0.03 3.84 9.42
CA TYR A 73 -0.73 2.58 9.46
C TYR A 73 -2.14 2.81 8.94
N LEU A 74 -2.53 2.08 7.91
CA LEU A 74 -3.88 2.14 7.36
C LEU A 74 -4.74 1.09 8.07
N GLU A 75 -5.42 1.51 9.12
CA GLU A 75 -6.21 0.60 9.95
C GLU A 75 -7.47 0.12 9.22
N LYS A 76 -8.18 1.05 8.58
CA LYS A 76 -9.48 0.74 7.99
C LYS A 76 -9.72 1.49 6.69
N ILE A 77 -10.40 0.82 5.77
CA ILE A 77 -10.91 1.37 4.52
C ILE A 77 -12.41 1.05 4.46
N ASP A 78 -13.25 2.08 4.52
CA ASP A 78 -14.68 1.96 4.29
C ASP A 78 -14.96 2.47 2.87
N ILE A 79 -15.04 1.57 1.89
CA ILE A 79 -15.36 1.91 0.50
C ILE A 79 -16.84 1.65 0.27
N LEU A 80 -17.51 2.67 -0.26
CA LEU A 80 -18.84 2.56 -0.82
C LEU A 80 -18.69 2.78 -2.33
N ASP A 81 -18.91 1.73 -3.10
CA ASP A 81 -18.94 1.85 -4.56
C ASP A 81 -20.16 2.67 -4.97
N LYS A 82 -19.92 3.88 -5.44
CA LYS A 82 -20.95 4.77 -5.93
C LYS A 82 -20.96 4.76 -7.44
N LYS A 83 -22.06 4.31 -8.04
CA LYS A 83 -22.32 4.52 -9.46
C LYS A 83 -22.52 6.02 -9.69
N VAL A 84 -21.76 6.57 -10.62
CA VAL A 84 -21.90 7.96 -11.06
C VAL A 84 -22.30 7.90 -12.53
N ASP A 85 -23.53 8.31 -12.82
CA ASP A 85 -24.03 8.46 -14.18
C ASP A 85 -23.37 9.69 -14.81
N LEU A 86 -22.60 9.45 -15.86
CA LEU A 86 -21.95 10.51 -16.63
C LEU A 86 -22.48 10.49 -18.06
N PRO A 87 -22.54 11.64 -18.74
CA PRO A 87 -22.93 11.70 -20.17
C PRO A 87 -22.08 10.81 -21.08
N SER A 88 -20.88 10.44 -20.63
CA SER A 88 -19.92 9.56 -21.33
C SER A 88 -20.01 8.08 -20.93
N GLY A 89 -21.04 7.69 -20.16
CA GLY A 89 -21.25 6.35 -19.64
C GLY A 89 -21.01 6.23 -18.12
N ASP A 90 -21.61 5.21 -17.53
CA ASP A 90 -21.53 4.96 -16.08
C ASP A 90 -20.11 4.65 -15.65
N ARG A 91 -19.64 5.32 -14.60
CA ARG A 91 -18.38 4.98 -13.92
C ARG A 91 -18.66 4.58 -12.48
N ILE A 92 -18.13 3.43 -12.09
CA ILE A 92 -18.06 3.04 -10.69
C ILE A 92 -16.94 3.87 -10.05
N ARG A 93 -17.29 4.63 -9.03
CA ARG A 93 -16.34 5.46 -8.28
C ARG A 93 -16.18 4.88 -6.88
N ALA A 94 -14.98 4.46 -6.55
CA ALA A 94 -14.66 4.11 -5.18
C ALA A 94 -14.67 5.39 -4.34
N GLU A 95 -15.72 5.59 -3.56
CA GLU A 95 -15.83 6.65 -2.56
C GLU A 95 -15.85 6.01 -1.18
N GLY A 96 -15.16 6.63 -0.24
CA GLY A 96 -15.13 6.11 1.12
C GLY A 96 -14.17 6.88 2.01
N ARG A 97 -14.11 6.46 3.25
CA ARG A 97 -13.21 7.02 4.24
C ARG A 97 -12.21 5.97 4.69
N THR A 98 -11.08 6.47 5.15
CA THR A 98 -10.01 5.63 5.72
C THR A 98 -9.76 6.07 7.14
N ARG A 99 -9.32 5.15 8.00
CA ARG A 99 -8.70 5.50 9.27
C ARG A 99 -7.20 5.27 9.15
N CYS A 100 -6.46 6.37 9.20
CA CYS A 100 -5.02 6.41 9.09
C CYS A 100 -4.42 6.81 10.43
N ILE A 101 -3.56 5.98 11.00
CA ILE A 101 -2.82 6.26 12.23
C ILE A 101 -1.39 6.60 11.86
N PHE A 102 -0.83 7.67 12.40
CA PHE A 102 0.54 8.10 12.13
C PHE A 102 1.42 7.83 13.35
N GLU A 103 2.68 7.48 13.11
CA GLU A 103 3.67 7.17 14.16
C GLU A 103 3.90 8.30 15.18
N ASN A 104 3.55 9.54 14.83
CA ASN A 104 3.63 10.70 15.71
C ASN A 104 2.41 10.86 16.64
N GLY A 105 1.60 9.83 16.81
CA GLY A 105 0.42 9.83 17.69
C GLY A 105 -0.80 10.57 17.14
N THR A 106 -0.82 10.88 15.84
CA THR A 106 -1.99 11.51 15.20
C THR A 106 -2.77 10.54 14.34
N GLU A 107 -4.05 10.83 14.11
CA GLU A 107 -4.92 10.08 13.20
C GLU A 107 -5.62 11.00 12.19
N SER A 108 -6.06 10.43 11.09
CA SER A 108 -6.86 11.09 10.06
C SER A 108 -7.92 10.15 9.51
N ASP A 109 -9.10 10.69 9.24
CA ASP A 109 -10.24 10.04 8.60
C ASP A 109 -10.42 10.50 7.13
N MET A 110 -9.30 10.72 6.45
CA MET A 110 -9.31 11.26 5.09
C MET A 110 -10.09 10.37 4.12
N LEU A 111 -10.55 10.98 3.02
CA LEU A 111 -11.19 10.24 1.95
C LEU A 111 -10.18 9.27 1.29
N TYR A 112 -10.64 8.08 0.90
CA TYR A 112 -9.86 7.07 0.19
C TYR A 112 -9.07 7.66 -0.98
N ARG A 113 -9.75 8.43 -1.85
CA ARG A 113 -9.12 9.06 -3.01
C ARG A 113 -8.06 10.10 -2.65
N SER A 114 -8.24 10.81 -1.53
CA SER A 114 -7.24 11.77 -1.04
C SER A 114 -6.00 11.04 -0.55
N LEU A 115 -6.15 9.90 0.13
CA LEU A 115 -5.06 9.04 0.54
C LEU A 115 -4.30 8.50 -0.67
N VAL A 116 -5.01 7.92 -1.65
CA VAL A 116 -4.41 7.41 -2.90
C VAL A 116 -3.62 8.49 -3.61
N LYS A 117 -4.20 9.68 -3.76
CA LYS A 117 -3.53 10.81 -4.42
C LYS A 117 -2.27 11.25 -3.66
N ALA A 118 -2.34 11.31 -2.34
CA ALA A 118 -1.19 11.68 -1.50
C ALA A 118 -0.06 10.63 -1.57
N LEU A 119 -0.42 9.34 -1.53
CA LEU A 119 0.54 8.24 -1.64
C LEU A 119 1.19 8.17 -3.04
N ASN A 120 0.42 8.39 -4.11
CA ASN A 120 0.97 8.45 -5.47
C ASN A 120 1.95 9.62 -5.67
N LEU A 121 1.77 10.72 -4.94
CA LEU A 121 2.65 11.88 -5.08
C LEU A 121 3.95 11.71 -4.28
N ASN A 122 3.84 11.47 -2.99
CA ASN A 122 4.96 11.49 -2.04
C ASN A 122 4.97 10.27 -1.11
N GLY A 123 4.27 9.20 -1.47
CA GLY A 123 4.16 8.01 -0.64
C GLY A 123 5.10 6.89 -1.05
N ARG A 124 5.33 5.98 -0.10
CA ARG A 124 5.99 4.70 -0.28
C ARG A 124 5.18 3.64 0.45
N SER A 125 5.24 2.40 -0.03
CA SER A 125 4.69 1.25 0.67
C SER A 125 5.77 0.56 1.47
N ILE A 126 5.39 -0.02 2.62
CA ILE A 126 6.25 -0.91 3.40
C ILE A 126 5.76 -2.35 3.16
N THR A 127 6.66 -3.24 2.78
CA THR A 127 6.30 -4.65 2.55
C THR A 127 5.85 -5.33 3.84
N LYS A 128 5.09 -6.41 3.72
CA LYS A 128 4.81 -7.29 4.85
C LYS A 128 6.11 -8.01 5.27
N ASN A 129 6.20 -8.42 6.52
CA ASN A 129 7.28 -9.29 6.97
C ASN A 129 7.14 -10.66 6.30
N GLU A 130 8.22 -11.19 5.73
CA GLU A 130 8.21 -12.47 4.99
C GLU A 130 7.66 -13.62 5.86
N GLN A 131 8.01 -13.64 7.15
CA GLN A 131 7.48 -14.63 8.09
C GLN A 131 5.97 -14.53 8.34
N GLN A 132 5.38 -13.33 8.23
CA GLN A 132 3.92 -13.16 8.31
C GLN A 132 3.23 -13.56 7.01
N VAL A 133 3.91 -13.44 5.88
CA VAL A 133 3.38 -13.88 4.58
C VAL A 133 3.29 -15.40 4.54
N GLU A 134 4.30 -16.12 5.04
CA GLU A 134 4.27 -17.58 5.15
C GLU A 134 3.09 -18.07 6.01
N LYS A 135 2.86 -17.44 7.18
CA LYS A 135 1.71 -17.79 8.03
C LYS A 135 0.35 -17.52 7.36
N ILE A 136 0.22 -16.44 6.57
CA ILE A 136 -1.02 -16.14 5.86
C ILE A 136 -1.28 -17.19 4.77
N PHE A 137 -0.24 -17.67 4.09
CA PHE A 137 -0.39 -18.75 3.11
C PHE A 137 -0.74 -20.09 3.76
N GLU A 138 -0.28 -20.36 4.98
CA GLU A 138 -0.66 -21.55 5.74
C GLU A 138 -2.13 -21.49 6.24
N GLU A 139 -2.63 -20.28 6.58
CA GLU A 139 -4.01 -20.08 7.05
C GLU A 139 -5.03 -20.05 5.89
N ASP A 140 -4.61 -19.69 4.66
CA ASP A 140 -5.48 -19.64 3.48
C ASP A 140 -5.65 -21.01 2.78
N VAL A 141 -4.92 -22.04 3.18
CA VAL A 141 -5.07 -23.40 2.66
C VAL A 141 -6.22 -24.09 3.42
N ASN A 142 -7.34 -24.29 2.75
CA ASN A 142 -8.50 -25.00 3.28
C ASN A 142 -8.42 -26.49 2.95
N GLU A 143 -9.08 -27.34 3.78
CA GLU A 143 -9.17 -28.80 3.56
C GLU A 143 -9.85 -29.15 2.22
N GLU A 144 -10.55 -28.22 1.59
CA GLU A 144 -11.19 -28.35 0.27
C GLU A 144 -10.26 -28.03 -0.90
N ASP A 145 -9.07 -27.50 -0.65
CA ASP A 145 -8.10 -27.16 -1.71
C ASP A 145 -7.51 -28.43 -2.31
N VAL A 146 -7.76 -28.62 -3.60
CA VAL A 146 -7.21 -29.73 -4.37
C VAL A 146 -5.90 -29.31 -5.03
N ALA A 147 -4.84 -30.06 -4.81
CA ALA A 147 -3.57 -29.85 -5.46
C ALA A 147 -3.72 -29.94 -6.99
N SER A 148 -3.54 -28.83 -7.70
CA SER A 148 -3.69 -28.73 -9.15
C SER A 148 -2.36 -28.81 -9.93
N GLY A 149 -1.23 -28.76 -9.22
CA GLY A 149 0.09 -28.78 -9.84
C GLY A 149 1.22 -28.43 -8.87
N PHE A 150 2.42 -28.37 -9.42
CA PHE A 150 3.64 -28.03 -8.70
C PHE A 150 4.28 -26.79 -9.29
N ILE A 151 4.70 -25.85 -8.44
CA ILE A 151 5.62 -24.77 -8.81
C ILE A 151 7.04 -25.26 -8.48
N TYR A 152 7.95 -25.18 -9.45
CA TYR A 152 9.35 -25.55 -9.24
C TYR A 152 10.27 -24.37 -9.52
N ILE A 153 11.33 -24.29 -8.71
CA ILE A 153 12.37 -23.28 -8.84
C ILE A 153 13.70 -23.99 -9.06
N LEU A 154 14.33 -23.70 -10.18
CA LEU A 154 15.62 -24.30 -10.57
C LEU A 154 16.71 -23.23 -10.52
N LYS A 155 17.82 -23.55 -9.87
CA LYS A 155 19.05 -22.77 -9.92
C LYS A 155 19.99 -23.37 -10.97
N SER A 156 20.57 -22.52 -11.82
CA SER A 156 21.54 -22.98 -12.81
C SER A 156 22.80 -23.53 -12.14
N LYS A 157 23.25 -24.69 -12.64
CA LYS A 157 24.58 -25.27 -12.34
C LYS A 157 25.53 -25.14 -13.53
N SER A 158 25.22 -24.23 -14.49
CA SER A 158 26.05 -24.01 -15.68
C SER A 158 27.47 -23.58 -15.30
N GLU A 159 28.44 -24.10 -15.98
CA GLU A 159 29.87 -23.71 -15.87
C GLU A 159 30.20 -22.50 -16.76
N ASN A 160 29.28 -22.06 -17.62
CA ASN A 160 29.44 -20.88 -18.44
C ASN A 160 29.58 -19.62 -17.58
N GLU A 161 30.66 -18.86 -17.80
CA GLU A 161 31.00 -17.67 -17.01
C GLU A 161 29.93 -16.57 -17.11
N GLU A 162 29.31 -16.39 -18.27
CA GLU A 162 28.23 -15.40 -18.46
C GLU A 162 27.02 -15.72 -17.58
N ILE A 163 26.64 -17.00 -17.47
CA ILE A 163 25.52 -17.46 -16.66
C ILE A 163 25.87 -17.39 -15.16
N ARG A 164 27.09 -17.70 -14.78
CA ARG A 164 27.56 -17.65 -13.39
C ARG A 164 27.69 -16.22 -12.86
N SER A 165 27.95 -15.26 -13.74
CA SER A 165 28.05 -13.83 -13.36
C SER A 165 26.71 -13.23 -12.96
N ILE A 166 25.59 -13.84 -13.38
CA ILE A 166 24.24 -13.35 -13.05
C ILE A 166 23.86 -13.82 -11.64
N ASN A 167 23.87 -12.89 -10.71
CA ASN A 167 23.43 -13.17 -9.34
C ASN A 167 21.93 -13.49 -9.30
N ASN A 168 21.58 -14.51 -8.47
CA ASN A 168 20.18 -14.89 -8.24
C ASN A 168 19.39 -15.28 -9.51
N LEU A 169 20.06 -15.94 -10.46
CA LEU A 169 19.41 -16.48 -11.64
C LEU A 169 18.65 -17.77 -11.30
N TYR A 170 17.33 -17.74 -11.37
CA TYR A 170 16.45 -18.89 -11.16
C TYR A 170 15.48 -19.04 -12.33
N LYS A 171 15.14 -20.27 -12.66
CA LYS A 171 14.03 -20.61 -13.53
C LYS A 171 12.85 -21.05 -12.67
N ILE A 172 11.71 -20.37 -12.83
CA ILE A 172 10.45 -20.73 -12.20
C ILE A 172 9.56 -21.37 -13.25
N GLY A 173 8.99 -22.51 -12.94
CA GLY A 173 8.06 -23.20 -13.82
C GLY A 173 6.91 -23.80 -13.05
N TYR A 174 5.83 -24.14 -13.76
CA TYR A 174 4.64 -24.79 -13.26
C TYR A 174 4.45 -26.11 -14.01
N SER A 175 4.03 -27.16 -13.30
CA SER A 175 3.67 -28.44 -13.88
C SER A 175 2.30 -28.86 -13.32
N ASN A 176 1.38 -29.19 -14.19
CA ASN A 176 0.11 -29.81 -13.80
C ASN A 176 0.36 -31.25 -13.28
N ILE A 177 -0.50 -31.69 -12.38
CA ILE A 177 -0.59 -33.10 -11.97
C ILE A 177 -1.23 -33.93 -13.07
#